data_2fa1f2213558a016056e8620a9aa943f
#
_entry.id   2fa1f2213558a016056e8620a9aa943f
#
_cell.length_a   1.000
_cell.length_b   1.000
_cell.length_c   1.000
_cell.angle_alpha   90.00
_cell.angle_beta   90.00
_cell.angle_gamma   90.00
#
_symmetry.space_group_name_H-M   'P 1'
#
loop_
_entity.id
_entity.type
_entity.pdbx_description
1 polymer ?
#
loop_
_entity_poly.entity_id
_entity_poly.type
_entity_poly.pdbx_seq_one_letter_code
_entity_poly.pdbx_strand_id
1 'polypeptide(L)'
;MYTKEPQNEHLEDENVQSSTITEILRADEHEETKETILPETEETKSQIEEKVFCPSLNRAITSGSILFMIWCVAWVFSGPEVLPNGGLFGLLIIFYCALIGGKLLEIVKVPSVPKIPPLLGMLLAGFVVRNVPFLSDVTYISNELSSTLRNTALTIILVRAGLGLDPEALKNLKRVCIRLSVGPCLMEACSTAVISHFLMNFPWQWAFLLGFVVGAVSPAVVVPSMLHLQEKGYGIEKGIPTLLIAASSLDDIVAISGFNACFSIVFSSGNISNNILSPLRDAGLGVLSGIVLGMFARHFPSSDQENLEVKRAFLILSMCISAVLGSHKFNMNTAGGLCTLVLSFIAGTGWSKEKVRVQKIIGIAWDIFQPVLFGLVGAEVSVASLKSNVIGVSVGTVSLALLVRISFTFVLMSCAGFNFKEKIFIALSWMPKATVQYP
;
A
#
# COMPACT_ATOMS: atom_id res chain seq x y z
N MET A 1 -41.54 -62.59 -3.98
CA MET A 1 -40.88 -63.62 -4.74
C MET A 1 -39.41 -63.20 -4.89
N TYR A 2 -38.60 -63.78 -4.07
CA TYR A 2 -37.26 -64.36 -4.25
C TYR A 2 -36.18 -63.42 -4.85
N THR A 3 -35.23 -63.02 -4.03
CA THR A 3 -33.86 -63.55 -3.73
C THR A 3 -32.84 -63.08 -4.74
N LYS A 4 -31.59 -62.64 -4.43
CA LYS A 4 -30.57 -63.00 -3.45
C LYS A 4 -29.40 -62.06 -3.65
N GLU A 5 -28.70 -61.63 -2.59
CA GLU A 5 -27.27 -61.22 -2.60
C GLU A 5 -26.38 -62.34 -3.17
N PRO A 6 -25.20 -61.98 -3.66
CA PRO A 6 -23.99 -62.31 -2.94
C PRO A 6 -22.93 -61.19 -3.03
N GLN A 7 -22.32 -60.88 -1.96
CA GLN A 7 -21.12 -61.41 -1.32
C GLN A 7 -19.85 -60.54 -1.58
N ASN A 8 -19.42 -59.95 -0.48
CA ASN A 8 -18.09 -59.57 -0.07
C ASN A 8 -17.01 -60.56 -0.54
N GLU A 9 -16.17 -60.15 -1.48
CA GLU A 9 -14.90 -60.83 -1.79
C GLU A 9 -13.76 -59.86 -2.23
N HIS A 10 -14.01 -58.54 -2.29
CA HIS A 10 -12.99 -57.55 -2.69
C HIS A 10 -12.42 -56.69 -1.56
N LEU A 11 -12.77 -56.96 -0.28
CA LEU A 11 -12.28 -56.15 0.85
C LEU A 11 -11.11 -56.76 1.63
N GLU A 12 -10.74 -58.00 1.38
CA GLU A 12 -9.60 -58.65 2.04
C GLU A 12 -8.27 -58.47 1.29
N ASP A 13 -8.27 -58.26 -0.02
CA ASP A 13 -7.02 -58.09 -0.80
C ASP A 13 -6.43 -56.68 -0.67
N GLU A 14 -7.23 -55.64 -0.41
CA GLU A 14 -6.66 -54.26 -0.17
C GLU A 14 -6.02 -54.09 1.21
N ASN A 15 -6.45 -54.84 2.22
CA ASN A 15 -5.85 -54.78 3.55
C ASN A 15 -4.51 -55.52 3.66
N VAL A 16 -4.28 -56.54 2.83
CA VAL A 16 -3.00 -57.29 2.81
C VAL A 16 -1.92 -56.47 2.08
N GLN A 17 -2.27 -55.78 1.01
CA GLN A 17 -1.32 -54.91 0.31
C GLN A 17 -0.93 -53.67 1.11
N SER A 18 -1.85 -53.08 1.90
CA SER A 18 -1.57 -51.94 2.75
C SER A 18 -0.64 -52.26 3.93
N SER A 19 -0.80 -53.44 4.52
CA SER A 19 0.08 -53.91 5.61
C SER A 19 1.51 -54.21 5.13
N THR A 20 1.65 -54.78 3.93
CA THR A 20 2.95 -55.14 3.35
C THR A 20 3.74 -53.89 2.91
N ILE A 21 3.07 -52.87 2.39
CA ILE A 21 3.71 -51.59 2.04
C ILE A 21 4.16 -50.83 3.30
N THR A 22 3.40 -50.89 4.40
CA THR A 22 3.76 -50.26 5.65
C THR A 22 4.94 -50.94 6.36
N GLU A 23 5.07 -52.25 6.21
CA GLU A 23 6.25 -53.00 6.72
C GLU A 23 7.51 -52.78 5.87
N ILE A 24 7.39 -52.66 4.55
CA ILE A 24 8.54 -52.34 3.67
C ILE A 24 9.05 -50.91 3.95
N LEU A 25 8.17 -49.94 4.14
CA LEU A 25 8.56 -48.57 4.47
C LEU A 25 9.19 -48.43 5.87
N ARG A 26 8.81 -49.33 6.84
CA ARG A 26 9.47 -49.37 8.16
C ARG A 26 10.81 -50.12 8.14
N ALA A 27 11.02 -51.03 7.21
CA ALA A 27 12.32 -51.73 7.03
C ALA A 27 13.35 -50.77 6.43
N ASP A 28 12.98 -49.92 5.48
CA ASP A 28 13.89 -48.93 4.88
C ASP A 28 14.28 -47.81 5.87
N GLU A 29 13.37 -47.39 6.79
CA GLU A 29 13.72 -46.45 7.87
C GLU A 29 14.69 -47.01 8.92
N HIS A 30 14.82 -48.35 9.03
CA HIS A 30 15.75 -48.95 9.98
C HIS A 30 17.12 -49.30 9.36
N GLU A 31 17.25 -49.28 8.05
CA GLU A 31 18.55 -49.55 7.39
C GLU A 31 19.39 -48.27 7.11
N GLU A 32 18.74 -47.11 6.99
CA GLU A 32 19.46 -45.81 6.86
C GLU A 32 20.10 -45.27 8.16
N THR A 33 19.88 -45.92 9.31
CA THR A 33 20.43 -45.47 10.60
C THR A 33 21.68 -46.23 11.05
N LYS A 34 22.33 -46.98 10.17
CA LYS A 34 23.62 -47.63 10.43
C LYS A 34 24.74 -47.13 9.51
N GLU A 35 24.75 -45.89 9.12
CA GLU A 35 25.98 -45.25 8.70
C GLU A 35 26.82 -44.89 9.92
N THR A 36 27.96 -45.48 9.95
CA THR A 36 29.07 -45.42 10.90
C THR A 36 29.28 -43.98 11.41
N ILE A 37 28.91 -43.71 12.65
CA ILE A 37 29.39 -42.56 13.39
C ILE A 37 30.88 -42.80 13.66
N LEU A 38 31.73 -42.32 12.76
CA LEU A 38 33.13 -42.07 13.09
C LEU A 38 33.15 -40.98 14.16
N PRO A 39 33.91 -41.13 15.23
CA PRO A 39 33.98 -40.07 16.24
C PRO A 39 34.60 -38.82 15.59
N GLU A 40 33.79 -37.80 15.40
CA GLU A 40 34.27 -36.46 15.09
C GLU A 40 35.23 -36.04 16.18
N THR A 41 36.50 -36.02 15.85
CA THR A 41 37.54 -35.51 16.74
C THR A 41 37.23 -34.07 17.09
N GLU A 42 37.42 -33.70 18.35
CA GLU A 42 37.19 -32.33 18.86
C GLU A 42 37.92 -31.26 18.05
N GLU A 43 38.98 -31.62 17.30
CA GLU A 43 39.69 -30.76 16.35
C GLU A 43 38.84 -30.34 15.14
N THR A 44 37.89 -31.17 14.66
CA THR A 44 37.03 -30.81 13.54
C THR A 44 35.91 -29.84 13.97
N LYS A 45 35.43 -29.92 15.22
CA LYS A 45 34.52 -28.95 15.80
C LYS A 45 35.17 -27.61 16.06
N SER A 46 36.44 -27.58 16.48
CA SER A 46 37.15 -26.33 16.71
C SER A 46 37.49 -25.59 15.41
N GLN A 47 37.68 -26.28 14.27
CA GLN A 47 37.95 -25.66 12.98
C GLN A 47 36.65 -25.11 12.32
N ILE A 48 35.47 -25.64 12.64
CA ILE A 48 34.17 -25.12 12.16
C ILE A 48 33.71 -23.94 13.03
N GLU A 49 34.09 -23.89 14.31
CA GLU A 49 33.78 -22.76 15.21
C GLU A 49 34.69 -21.53 14.99
N GLU A 50 35.78 -21.64 14.26
CA GLU A 50 36.82 -20.59 14.19
C GLU A 50 36.51 -19.44 13.22
N LYS A 51 35.32 -19.34 12.62
CA LYS A 51 34.97 -18.24 11.68
C LYS A 51 33.55 -17.69 11.70
N VAL A 52 32.85 -17.69 12.82
CA VAL A 52 31.62 -16.90 12.94
C VAL A 52 31.90 -15.68 13.82
N PHE A 53 32.70 -14.79 13.31
CA PHE A 53 32.86 -13.42 13.83
C PHE A 53 31.51 -12.70 13.72
N CYS A 54 30.78 -12.63 14.83
CA CYS A 54 29.48 -11.97 14.98
C CYS A 54 28.53 -12.11 13.77
N PRO A 55 27.53 -13.01 13.78
CA PRO A 55 26.61 -13.21 12.66
C PRO A 55 25.81 -11.93 12.30
N SER A 56 25.67 -11.00 13.23
CA SER A 56 25.06 -9.70 12.95
C SER A 56 26.00 -8.78 12.16
N LEU A 57 27.29 -8.81 12.42
CA LEU A 57 28.31 -8.02 11.70
C LEU A 57 28.47 -8.53 10.26
N ASN A 58 28.52 -9.85 10.06
CA ASN A 58 28.54 -10.43 8.71
C ASN A 58 27.33 -10.04 7.87
N ARG A 59 26.12 -10.06 8.46
CA ARG A 59 24.91 -9.57 7.77
C ARG A 59 25.02 -8.08 7.43
N ALA A 60 25.51 -7.27 8.35
CA ALA A 60 25.68 -5.83 8.11
C ALA A 60 26.70 -5.55 7.00
N ILE A 61 27.84 -6.25 7.01
CA ILE A 61 28.88 -6.14 5.97
C ILE A 61 28.32 -6.61 4.61
N THR A 62 27.64 -7.75 4.57
CA THR A 62 27.03 -8.27 3.34
C THR A 62 26.00 -7.31 2.78
N SER A 63 25.09 -6.82 3.62
CA SER A 63 24.09 -5.83 3.20
C SER A 63 24.74 -4.53 2.73
N GLY A 64 25.72 -4.02 3.45
CA GLY A 64 26.48 -2.83 3.06
C GLY A 64 27.22 -3.00 1.73
N SER A 65 27.85 -4.18 1.53
CA SER A 65 28.53 -4.48 0.26
C SER A 65 27.57 -4.56 -0.92
N ILE A 66 26.40 -5.18 -0.74
CA ILE A 66 25.37 -5.25 -1.78
C ILE A 66 24.89 -3.84 -2.14
N LEU A 67 24.61 -3.00 -1.13
CA LEU A 67 24.17 -1.61 -1.34
C LEU A 67 25.23 -0.79 -2.05
N PHE A 68 26.51 -0.94 -1.66
CA PHE A 68 27.63 -0.26 -2.31
C PHE A 68 27.80 -0.70 -3.77
N MET A 69 27.67 -2.02 -4.05
CA MET A 69 27.74 -2.52 -5.43
C MET A 69 26.59 -2.04 -6.29
N ILE A 70 25.37 -1.96 -5.75
CA ILE A 70 24.21 -1.36 -6.45
C ILE A 70 24.53 0.09 -6.80
N TRP A 71 25.10 0.85 -5.85
CA TRP A 71 25.53 2.23 -6.12
C TRP A 71 26.61 2.32 -7.20
N CYS A 72 27.64 1.45 -7.18
CA CYS A 72 28.67 1.40 -8.20
C CYS A 72 28.10 1.08 -9.59
N VAL A 73 27.18 0.12 -9.69
CA VAL A 73 26.49 -0.22 -10.94
C VAL A 73 25.69 0.98 -11.44
N ALA A 74 24.92 1.63 -10.57
CA ALA A 74 24.15 2.82 -10.92
C ALA A 74 25.08 3.96 -11.41
N TRP A 75 26.24 4.14 -10.77
CA TRP A 75 27.24 5.15 -11.19
C TRP A 75 27.82 4.87 -12.57
N VAL A 76 28.15 3.61 -12.86
CA VAL A 76 28.68 3.23 -14.19
C VAL A 76 27.64 3.47 -15.29
N PHE A 77 26.34 3.22 -15.02
CA PHE A 77 25.26 3.41 -15.99
C PHE A 77 24.86 4.88 -16.18
N SER A 78 24.73 5.63 -15.09
CA SER A 78 24.12 6.97 -15.10
C SER A 78 25.13 8.10 -14.98
N GLY A 79 26.41 7.81 -14.80
CA GLY A 79 27.48 8.82 -14.72
C GLY A 79 27.28 9.82 -13.57
N PRO A 80 27.36 11.15 -13.86
CA PRO A 80 27.34 12.18 -12.82
C PRO A 80 26.00 12.29 -12.05
N GLU A 81 24.91 11.76 -12.56
CA GLU A 81 23.59 11.77 -11.90
C GLU A 81 23.56 11.01 -10.57
N VAL A 82 24.50 10.08 -10.37
CA VAL A 82 24.63 9.27 -9.14
C VAL A 82 25.70 9.85 -8.20
N LEU A 83 26.33 10.95 -8.57
CA LEU A 83 27.26 11.71 -7.70
C LEU A 83 26.50 12.75 -6.87
N PRO A 84 27.11 13.29 -5.80
CA PRO A 84 26.53 14.37 -5.01
C PRO A 84 26.00 15.50 -5.89
N ASN A 85 24.77 15.97 -5.59
CA ASN A 85 23.97 16.93 -6.37
C ASN A 85 23.30 16.36 -7.65
N GLY A 86 23.47 15.07 -7.97
CA GLY A 86 22.69 14.41 -9.01
C GLY A 86 21.33 13.92 -8.51
N GLY A 87 20.34 13.87 -9.40
CA GLY A 87 18.96 13.48 -9.03
C GLY A 87 18.86 12.04 -8.54
N LEU A 88 19.62 11.11 -9.13
CA LEU A 88 19.65 9.70 -8.71
C LEU A 88 20.39 9.51 -7.37
N PHE A 89 21.43 10.32 -7.11
CA PHE A 89 22.12 10.29 -5.81
C PHE A 89 21.16 10.66 -4.68
N GLY A 90 20.41 11.75 -4.83
CA GLY A 90 19.42 12.18 -3.86
C GLY A 90 18.36 11.10 -3.60
N LEU A 91 17.89 10.42 -4.67
CA LEU A 91 16.94 9.33 -4.56
C LEU A 91 17.51 8.12 -3.79
N LEU A 92 18.76 7.72 -4.09
CA LEU A 92 19.43 6.62 -3.38
C LEU A 92 19.61 6.92 -1.90
N ILE A 93 20.03 8.14 -1.55
CA ILE A 93 20.17 8.58 -0.15
C ILE A 93 18.82 8.51 0.57
N ILE A 94 17.76 9.06 -0.01
CA ILE A 94 16.42 9.00 0.61
C ILE A 94 15.97 7.56 0.77
N PHE A 95 16.16 6.71 -0.24
CA PHE A 95 15.79 5.30 -0.18
C PHE A 95 16.49 4.57 0.96
N TYR A 96 17.81 4.70 1.08
CA TYR A 96 18.57 4.04 2.14
C TYR A 96 18.26 4.61 3.52
N CYS A 97 18.16 5.93 3.65
CA CYS A 97 17.75 6.55 4.91
C CYS A 97 16.36 6.09 5.34
N ALA A 98 15.41 6.00 4.41
CA ALA A 98 14.07 5.49 4.68
C ALA A 98 14.07 4.02 5.11
N LEU A 99 14.84 3.15 4.44
CA LEU A 99 15.00 1.75 4.85
C LEU A 99 15.58 1.63 6.26
N ILE A 100 16.63 2.39 6.57
CA ILE A 100 17.26 2.41 7.89
C ILE A 100 16.28 2.93 8.93
N GLY A 101 15.61 4.07 8.66
CA GLY A 101 14.62 4.66 9.56
C GLY A 101 13.45 3.73 9.86
N GLY A 102 12.94 3.01 8.85
CA GLY A 102 11.91 2.00 9.01
C GLY A 102 12.36 0.85 9.92
N LYS A 103 13.55 0.29 9.67
CA LYS A 103 14.12 -0.79 10.50
C LYS A 103 14.44 -0.34 11.93
N LEU A 104 14.95 0.86 12.12
CA LEU A 104 15.23 1.40 13.46
C LEU A 104 13.95 1.47 14.31
N LEU A 105 12.85 1.97 13.74
CA LEU A 105 11.57 2.02 14.47
C LEU A 105 10.95 0.64 14.72
N GLU A 106 11.21 -0.33 13.86
CA GLU A 106 10.77 -1.71 14.07
C GLU A 106 11.50 -2.38 15.25
N ILE A 107 12.78 -2.03 15.46
CA ILE A 107 13.61 -2.56 16.56
C ILE A 107 13.25 -1.91 17.89
N VAL A 108 12.80 -0.64 17.89
CA VAL A 108 12.41 0.09 19.10
C VAL A 108 11.12 -0.52 19.68
N LYS A 109 11.30 -1.34 20.72
CA LYS A 109 10.20 -1.89 21.51
C LYS A 109 9.98 -1.02 22.73
N VAL A 110 8.93 -0.21 22.72
CA VAL A 110 8.53 0.55 23.90
C VAL A 110 7.56 -0.33 24.72
N PRO A 111 7.89 -0.65 25.98
CA PRO A 111 6.95 -1.37 26.85
C PRO A 111 5.63 -0.58 26.95
N SER A 112 4.50 -1.25 26.81
CA SER A 112 3.13 -0.68 26.89
C SER A 112 2.64 0.08 25.65
N VAL A 113 3.42 0.22 24.57
CA VAL A 113 2.97 0.86 23.32
C VAL A 113 2.89 -0.21 22.22
N PRO A 114 1.83 -0.23 21.40
CA PRO A 114 1.79 -1.07 20.20
C PRO A 114 3.01 -0.82 19.31
N LYS A 115 3.47 -1.84 18.57
CA LYS A 115 4.59 -1.69 17.65
C LYS A 115 4.36 -0.49 16.72
N ILE A 116 5.31 0.44 16.74
CA ILE A 116 5.27 1.62 15.88
C ILE A 116 5.42 1.17 14.42
N PRO A 117 4.56 1.62 13.50
CA PRO A 117 4.65 1.23 12.09
C PRO A 117 5.99 1.67 11.48
N PRO A 118 6.68 0.80 10.71
CA PRO A 118 7.92 1.15 9.99
C PRO A 118 7.77 2.37 9.08
N LEU A 119 6.56 2.59 8.55
CA LEU A 119 6.21 3.72 7.69
C LEU A 119 6.56 5.07 8.30
N LEU A 120 6.32 5.24 9.62
CA LEU A 120 6.66 6.47 10.34
C LEU A 120 8.18 6.70 10.34
N GLY A 121 8.97 5.63 10.50
CA GLY A 121 10.43 5.74 10.46
C GLY A 121 10.95 6.13 9.08
N MET A 122 10.34 5.61 8.03
CA MET A 122 10.67 5.98 6.64
C MET A 122 10.36 7.45 6.38
N LEU A 123 9.21 7.95 6.83
CA LEU A 123 8.78 9.34 6.69
C LEU A 123 9.71 10.28 7.48
N LEU A 124 10.01 9.95 8.75
CA LEU A 124 10.91 10.74 9.58
C LEU A 124 12.33 10.78 9.01
N ALA A 125 12.81 9.69 8.42
CA ALA A 125 14.11 9.67 7.76
C ALA A 125 14.15 10.62 6.56
N GLY A 126 13.14 10.65 5.72
CA GLY A 126 13.02 11.62 4.63
C GLY A 126 12.97 13.07 5.14
N PHE A 127 12.21 13.33 6.20
CA PHE A 127 12.18 14.62 6.86
C PHE A 127 13.56 15.05 7.39
N VAL A 128 14.32 14.16 8.01
CA VAL A 128 15.69 14.44 8.48
C VAL A 128 16.62 14.76 7.31
N VAL A 129 16.56 13.99 6.22
CA VAL A 129 17.36 14.26 5.02
C VAL A 129 17.11 15.67 4.48
N ARG A 130 15.87 16.14 4.49
CA ARG A 130 15.49 17.48 3.98
C ARG A 130 15.94 18.61 4.89
N ASN A 131 15.96 18.41 6.21
CA ASN A 131 16.12 19.48 7.19
C ASN A 131 17.50 19.55 7.84
N VAL A 132 18.37 18.55 7.62
CA VAL A 132 19.77 18.58 8.04
C VAL A 132 20.60 19.21 6.93
N PRO A 133 21.24 20.39 7.15
CA PRO A 133 21.90 21.16 6.10
C PRO A 133 22.91 20.34 5.28
N PHE A 134 23.74 19.53 5.96
CA PHE A 134 24.74 18.68 5.29
C PHE A 134 24.12 17.67 4.33
N LEU A 135 22.95 17.13 4.65
CA LEU A 135 22.25 16.17 3.80
C LEU A 135 21.44 16.85 2.71
N SER A 136 20.77 17.96 3.04
CA SER A 136 19.95 18.72 2.07
C SER A 136 20.78 19.35 0.95
N ASP A 137 22.01 19.77 1.26
CA ASP A 137 22.91 20.38 0.27
C ASP A 137 23.42 19.38 -0.78
N VAL A 138 23.42 18.09 -0.44
CA VAL A 138 23.95 17.01 -1.31
C VAL A 138 22.83 16.23 -1.98
N THR A 139 21.59 16.31 -1.46
CA THR A 139 20.43 15.57 -1.98
C THR A 139 19.51 16.49 -2.76
N TYR A 140 19.71 16.54 -4.07
CA TYR A 140 18.80 17.23 -4.97
C TYR A 140 17.89 16.24 -5.67
N ILE A 141 16.57 16.43 -5.60
CA ILE A 141 15.59 15.66 -6.37
C ILE A 141 14.68 16.65 -7.07
N SER A 142 14.56 16.51 -8.39
CA SER A 142 13.61 17.31 -9.16
C SER A 142 12.17 16.97 -8.76
N ASN A 143 11.30 17.98 -8.73
CA ASN A 143 9.88 17.79 -8.39
C ASN A 143 9.18 16.81 -9.35
N GLU A 144 9.57 16.81 -10.63
CA GLU A 144 9.04 15.92 -11.64
C GLU A 144 9.38 14.45 -11.35
N LEU A 145 10.64 14.15 -11.01
CA LEU A 145 11.08 12.80 -10.65
C LEU A 145 10.39 12.33 -9.35
N SER A 146 10.34 13.21 -8.33
CA SER A 146 9.65 12.94 -7.06
C SER A 146 8.16 12.62 -7.28
N SER A 147 7.46 13.44 -8.06
CA SER A 147 6.04 13.24 -8.39
C SER A 147 5.81 11.93 -9.15
N THR A 148 6.62 11.65 -10.18
CA THR A 148 6.52 10.42 -10.99
C THR A 148 6.71 9.16 -10.14
N LEU A 149 7.72 9.16 -9.26
CA LEU A 149 7.98 8.01 -8.38
C LEU A 149 6.86 7.81 -7.34
N ARG A 150 6.33 8.89 -6.77
CA ARG A 150 5.19 8.80 -5.85
C ARG A 150 3.95 8.28 -6.55
N ASN A 151 3.65 8.76 -7.74
CA ASN A 151 2.52 8.28 -8.54
C ASN A 151 2.67 6.81 -8.93
N THR A 152 3.89 6.36 -9.25
CA THR A 152 4.19 4.95 -9.51
C THR A 152 3.98 4.10 -8.26
N ALA A 153 4.47 4.53 -7.10
CA ALA A 153 4.27 3.84 -5.83
C ALA A 153 2.78 3.75 -5.44
N LEU A 154 2.04 4.86 -5.60
CA LEU A 154 0.58 4.90 -5.39
C LEU A 154 -0.15 3.96 -6.35
N THR A 155 0.31 3.86 -7.60
CA THR A 155 -0.25 2.90 -8.57
C THR A 155 -0.09 1.46 -8.08
N ILE A 156 1.09 1.08 -7.60
CA ILE A 156 1.36 -0.27 -7.09
C ILE A 156 0.42 -0.61 -5.91
N ILE A 157 0.22 0.33 -4.98
CA ILE A 157 -0.68 0.08 -3.86
C ILE A 157 -2.14 0.00 -4.28
N LEU A 158 -2.56 0.79 -5.29
CA LEU A 158 -3.91 0.71 -5.86
C LEU A 158 -4.15 -0.61 -6.60
N VAL A 159 -3.13 -1.16 -7.28
CA VAL A 159 -3.22 -2.51 -7.88
C VAL A 159 -3.42 -3.55 -6.78
N ARG A 160 -2.66 -3.48 -5.67
CA ARG A 160 -2.87 -4.36 -4.51
C ARG A 160 -4.26 -4.21 -3.92
N ALA A 161 -4.74 -2.96 -3.80
CA ALA A 161 -6.09 -2.66 -3.34
C ALA A 161 -7.15 -3.35 -4.20
N GLY A 162 -7.12 -3.13 -5.52
CA GLY A 162 -8.08 -3.72 -6.46
C GLY A 162 -8.07 -5.25 -6.44
N LEU A 163 -6.89 -5.86 -6.45
CA LEU A 163 -6.75 -7.32 -6.30
C LEU A 163 -7.20 -7.83 -4.93
N GLY A 164 -7.12 -7.02 -3.87
CA GLY A 164 -7.55 -7.37 -2.51
C GLY A 164 -9.06 -7.30 -2.28
N LEU A 165 -9.81 -6.63 -3.15
CA LEU A 165 -11.26 -6.49 -3.00
C LEU A 165 -11.98 -7.84 -3.15
N ASP A 166 -12.97 -8.05 -2.26
CA ASP A 166 -13.93 -9.15 -2.34
C ASP A 166 -15.21 -8.68 -3.04
N PRO A 167 -15.59 -9.29 -4.19
CA PRO A 167 -16.77 -8.88 -4.93
C PRO A 167 -18.09 -9.02 -4.16
N GLU A 168 -18.22 -10.07 -3.34
CA GLU A 168 -19.45 -10.33 -2.58
C GLU A 168 -19.61 -9.32 -1.45
N ALA A 169 -18.53 -9.08 -0.69
CA ALA A 169 -18.53 -8.07 0.36
C ALA A 169 -18.81 -6.66 -0.20
N LEU A 170 -18.22 -6.31 -1.35
CA LEU A 170 -18.45 -5.01 -2.00
C LEU A 170 -19.91 -4.85 -2.46
N LYS A 171 -20.51 -5.89 -3.03
CA LYS A 171 -21.92 -5.89 -3.44
C LYS A 171 -22.87 -5.66 -2.26
N ASN A 172 -22.60 -6.33 -1.13
CA ASN A 172 -23.43 -6.25 0.07
C ASN A 172 -23.26 -4.90 0.79
N LEU A 173 -22.05 -4.33 0.80
CA LEU A 173 -21.71 -3.12 1.54
C LEU A 173 -21.71 -1.84 0.68
N LYS A 174 -22.16 -1.87 -0.58
CA LYS A 174 -22.09 -0.74 -1.51
C LYS A 174 -22.66 0.58 -0.96
N ARG A 175 -23.81 0.52 -0.26
CA ARG A 175 -24.43 1.70 0.34
C ARG A 175 -23.60 2.26 1.50
N VAL A 176 -23.03 1.37 2.32
CA VAL A 176 -22.17 1.73 3.44
C VAL A 176 -20.85 2.32 2.91
N CYS A 177 -20.29 1.73 1.84
CA CYS A 177 -19.10 2.20 1.18
C CYS A 177 -19.24 3.65 0.68
N ILE A 178 -20.32 3.97 -0.06
CA ILE A 178 -20.59 5.34 -0.54
C ILE A 178 -20.76 6.32 0.62
N ARG A 179 -21.50 5.93 1.67
CA ARG A 179 -21.69 6.78 2.85
C ARG A 179 -20.38 7.05 3.58
N LEU A 180 -19.53 6.03 3.70
CA LEU A 180 -18.25 6.12 4.37
C LEU A 180 -17.22 6.93 3.56
N SER A 181 -17.32 6.94 2.23
CA SER A 181 -16.44 7.73 1.36
C SER A 181 -16.82 9.21 1.36
N VAL A 182 -18.10 9.51 1.18
CA VAL A 182 -18.57 10.88 0.99
C VAL A 182 -18.78 11.62 2.32
N GLY A 183 -19.41 10.98 3.29
CA GLY A 183 -19.82 11.62 4.54
C GLY A 183 -18.67 12.20 5.35
N PRO A 184 -17.69 11.41 5.77
CA PRO A 184 -16.57 11.89 6.58
C PRO A 184 -15.68 12.90 5.86
N CYS A 185 -15.49 12.76 4.54
CA CYS A 185 -14.73 13.71 3.72
C CYS A 185 -15.39 15.10 3.72
N LEU A 186 -16.67 15.17 3.41
CA LEU A 186 -17.40 16.43 3.42
C LEU A 186 -17.50 17.06 4.82
N MET A 187 -17.75 16.24 5.85
CA MET A 187 -17.81 16.72 7.22
C MET A 187 -16.48 17.32 7.67
N GLU A 188 -15.37 16.68 7.33
CA GLU A 188 -14.05 17.21 7.65
C GLU A 188 -13.71 18.46 6.85
N ALA A 189 -14.01 18.49 5.55
CA ALA A 189 -13.81 19.67 4.72
C ALA A 189 -14.58 20.87 5.28
N CYS A 190 -15.85 20.68 5.65
CA CYS A 190 -16.67 21.72 6.26
C CYS A 190 -16.16 22.15 7.65
N SER A 191 -15.81 21.20 8.52
CA SER A 191 -15.30 21.52 9.86
C SER A 191 -13.94 22.23 9.79
N THR A 192 -13.03 21.77 8.93
CA THR A 192 -11.76 22.45 8.67
C THR A 192 -11.98 23.86 8.14
N ALA A 193 -12.94 24.05 7.20
CA ALA A 193 -13.25 25.37 6.66
C ALA A 193 -13.77 26.32 7.73
N VAL A 194 -14.69 25.86 8.58
CA VAL A 194 -15.22 26.69 9.70
C VAL A 194 -14.11 27.01 10.68
N ILE A 195 -13.33 26.03 11.13
CA ILE A 195 -12.26 26.24 12.12
C ILE A 195 -11.18 27.18 11.57
N SER A 196 -10.72 26.97 10.33
CA SER A 196 -9.68 27.81 9.73
C SER A 196 -10.18 29.23 9.42
N HIS A 197 -11.45 29.40 9.09
CA HIS A 197 -12.04 30.73 8.92
C HIS A 197 -12.00 31.53 10.24
N PHE A 198 -12.50 30.95 11.34
CA PHE A 198 -12.57 31.65 12.62
C PHE A 198 -11.25 31.73 13.38
N LEU A 199 -10.39 30.69 13.26
CA LEU A 199 -9.15 30.61 14.03
C LEU A 199 -7.95 31.22 13.30
N MET A 200 -7.93 31.14 11.97
CA MET A 200 -6.82 31.58 11.12
C MET A 200 -7.19 32.80 10.26
N ASN A 201 -8.44 33.31 10.36
CA ASN A 201 -8.99 34.39 9.55
C ASN A 201 -8.87 34.15 8.03
N PHE A 202 -8.98 32.88 7.58
CA PHE A 202 -8.97 32.57 6.16
C PHE A 202 -10.28 33.00 5.49
N PRO A 203 -10.22 33.59 4.28
CA PRO A 203 -11.42 33.73 3.44
C PRO A 203 -12.09 32.36 3.20
N TRP A 204 -13.41 32.31 3.11
CA TRP A 204 -14.17 31.06 2.97
C TRP A 204 -13.67 30.18 1.83
N GLN A 205 -13.33 30.76 0.69
CA GLN A 205 -12.84 30.01 -0.47
C GLN A 205 -11.53 29.26 -0.18
N TRP A 206 -10.57 29.93 0.51
CA TRP A 206 -9.30 29.34 0.93
C TRP A 206 -9.50 28.33 2.07
N ALA A 207 -10.46 28.60 2.95
CA ALA A 207 -10.80 27.72 4.06
C ALA A 207 -11.37 26.36 3.57
N PHE A 208 -12.27 26.39 2.59
CA PHE A 208 -12.78 25.16 1.94
C PHE A 208 -11.71 24.46 1.11
N LEU A 209 -10.85 25.21 0.41
CA LEU A 209 -9.71 24.63 -0.32
C LEU A 209 -8.82 23.82 0.63
N LEU A 210 -8.43 24.43 1.77
CA LEU A 210 -7.68 23.74 2.81
C LEU A 210 -8.43 22.51 3.35
N GLY A 211 -9.74 22.63 3.56
CA GLY A 211 -10.60 21.55 4.03
C GLY A 211 -10.56 20.32 3.12
N PHE A 212 -10.64 20.50 1.82
CA PHE A 212 -10.54 19.39 0.86
C PHE A 212 -9.13 18.84 0.71
N VAL A 213 -8.09 19.69 0.85
CA VAL A 213 -6.69 19.22 0.87
C VAL A 213 -6.45 18.23 2.01
N VAL A 214 -6.98 18.55 3.19
CA VAL A 214 -6.79 17.72 4.41
C VAL A 214 -7.83 16.60 4.50
N GLY A 215 -8.95 16.71 3.76
CA GLY A 215 -10.10 15.80 3.85
C GLY A 215 -9.85 14.36 3.37
N ALA A 216 -8.81 14.11 2.58
CA ALA A 216 -8.53 12.79 2.03
C ALA A 216 -7.93 11.82 3.06
N VAL A 217 -8.37 10.54 3.01
CA VAL A 217 -7.73 9.43 3.74
C VAL A 217 -6.55 8.90 2.94
N SER A 218 -5.48 8.47 3.59
CA SER A 218 -4.33 7.90 2.90
C SER A 218 -4.52 6.42 2.51
N PRO A 219 -4.76 6.08 1.23
CA PRO A 219 -4.79 4.70 0.78
C PRO A 219 -3.46 4.00 1.00
N ALA A 220 -2.34 4.74 0.91
CA ALA A 220 -1.00 4.20 1.12
C ALA A 220 -0.78 3.63 2.54
N VAL A 221 -1.56 4.08 3.52
CA VAL A 221 -1.55 3.56 4.90
C VAL A 221 -2.68 2.57 5.13
N VAL A 222 -3.89 2.89 4.68
CA VAL A 222 -5.09 2.07 4.91
C VAL A 222 -5.00 0.74 4.18
N VAL A 223 -4.64 0.73 2.89
CA VAL A 223 -4.66 -0.49 2.07
C VAL A 223 -3.70 -1.57 2.60
N PRO A 224 -2.39 -1.31 2.87
CA PRO A 224 -1.51 -2.33 3.40
C PRO A 224 -1.97 -2.87 4.76
N SER A 225 -2.49 -1.98 5.62
CA SER A 225 -3.00 -2.36 6.93
C SER A 225 -4.20 -3.28 6.83
N MET A 226 -5.14 -2.99 5.93
CA MET A 226 -6.34 -3.80 5.72
C MET A 226 -6.03 -5.13 5.05
N LEU A 227 -5.10 -5.17 4.08
CA LEU A 227 -4.64 -6.41 3.46
C LEU A 227 -3.97 -7.33 4.49
N HIS A 228 -3.14 -6.76 5.37
CA HIS A 228 -2.51 -7.52 6.45
C HIS A 228 -3.53 -8.09 7.47
N LEU A 229 -4.58 -7.35 7.79
CA LEU A 229 -5.67 -7.85 8.64
C LEU A 229 -6.48 -8.95 7.92
N GLN A 230 -6.71 -8.79 6.63
CA GLN A 230 -7.37 -9.78 5.78
C GLN A 230 -6.57 -11.09 5.71
N GLU A 231 -5.25 -11.02 5.56
CA GLU A 231 -4.35 -12.19 5.59
C GLU A 231 -4.41 -12.93 6.94
N LYS A 232 -4.63 -12.19 8.04
CA LYS A 232 -4.79 -12.75 9.39
C LYS A 232 -6.20 -13.23 9.72
N GLY A 233 -7.15 -13.09 8.80
CA GLY A 233 -8.53 -13.51 9.00
C GLY A 233 -9.42 -12.54 9.77
N TYR A 234 -8.96 -11.31 10.10
CA TYR A 234 -9.73 -10.37 10.90
C TYR A 234 -10.75 -9.59 10.07
N GLY A 235 -12.02 -9.60 10.49
CA GLY A 235 -13.10 -8.79 9.91
C GLY A 235 -13.55 -9.22 8.52
N ILE A 236 -13.13 -10.39 8.02
CA ILE A 236 -13.50 -10.90 6.69
C ILE A 236 -14.99 -11.23 6.62
N GLU A 237 -15.56 -11.87 7.65
CA GLU A 237 -16.97 -12.28 7.68
C GLU A 237 -17.95 -11.12 7.40
N LYS A 238 -17.61 -9.91 7.86
CA LYS A 238 -18.40 -8.69 7.64
C LYS A 238 -17.85 -7.82 6.50
N GLY A 239 -16.80 -8.26 5.81
CA GLY A 239 -16.19 -7.54 4.69
C GLY A 239 -15.57 -6.19 5.07
N ILE A 240 -15.17 -5.99 6.35
CA ILE A 240 -14.64 -4.71 6.84
C ILE A 240 -13.37 -4.29 6.09
N PRO A 241 -12.36 -5.16 5.86
CA PRO A 241 -11.18 -4.77 5.09
C PRO A 241 -11.52 -4.31 3.67
N THR A 242 -12.37 -5.05 2.97
CA THR A 242 -12.84 -4.71 1.62
C THR A 242 -13.58 -3.38 1.61
N LEU A 243 -14.45 -3.13 2.61
CA LEU A 243 -15.18 -1.87 2.77
C LEU A 243 -14.19 -0.69 2.90
N LEU A 244 -13.20 -0.82 3.77
CA LEU A 244 -12.24 0.24 4.06
C LEU A 244 -11.31 0.52 2.87
N ILE A 245 -10.86 -0.51 2.15
CA ILE A 245 -10.05 -0.37 0.93
C ILE A 245 -10.85 0.36 -0.16
N ALA A 246 -12.08 -0.08 -0.43
CA ALA A 246 -12.90 0.53 -1.48
C ALA A 246 -13.31 1.97 -1.11
N ALA A 247 -13.71 2.19 0.15
CA ALA A 247 -14.16 3.49 0.59
C ALA A 247 -13.03 4.52 0.62
N SER A 248 -11.79 4.15 0.99
CA SER A 248 -10.65 5.08 0.97
C SER A 248 -10.30 5.55 -0.44
N SER A 249 -10.39 4.67 -1.43
CA SER A 249 -10.15 5.05 -2.83
C SER A 249 -11.23 5.97 -3.40
N LEU A 250 -12.49 5.80 -2.98
CA LEU A 250 -13.59 6.69 -3.36
C LEU A 250 -13.54 8.04 -2.60
N ASP A 251 -13.05 8.04 -1.36
CA ASP A 251 -12.83 9.24 -0.55
C ASP A 251 -11.89 10.22 -1.26
N ASP A 252 -10.80 9.72 -1.84
CA ASP A 252 -9.86 10.52 -2.63
C ASP A 252 -10.53 11.23 -3.81
N ILE A 253 -11.44 10.54 -4.52
CA ILE A 253 -12.16 11.15 -5.64
C ILE A 253 -13.01 12.33 -5.16
N VAL A 254 -13.68 12.18 -4.03
CA VAL A 254 -14.51 13.26 -3.45
C VAL A 254 -13.63 14.44 -3.03
N ALA A 255 -12.50 14.16 -2.38
CA ALA A 255 -11.57 15.18 -1.93
C ALA A 255 -10.96 15.94 -3.10
N ILE A 256 -10.44 15.24 -4.13
CA ILE A 256 -9.87 15.86 -5.34
C ILE A 256 -10.92 16.66 -6.11
N SER A 257 -12.15 16.15 -6.22
CA SER A 257 -13.24 16.86 -6.91
C SER A 257 -13.62 18.16 -6.18
N GLY A 258 -13.72 18.09 -4.86
CA GLY A 258 -13.98 19.27 -4.02
C GLY A 258 -12.84 20.29 -4.06
N PHE A 259 -11.59 19.80 -4.01
CA PHE A 259 -10.40 20.64 -4.15
C PHE A 259 -10.39 21.39 -5.49
N ASN A 260 -10.58 20.69 -6.60
CA ASN A 260 -10.58 21.29 -7.94
C ASN A 260 -11.71 22.33 -8.10
N ALA A 261 -12.88 22.06 -7.55
CA ALA A 261 -13.99 23.02 -7.53
C ALA A 261 -13.61 24.30 -6.76
N CYS A 262 -13.08 24.16 -5.55
CA CYS A 262 -12.64 25.30 -4.73
C CYS A 262 -11.48 26.06 -5.37
N PHE A 263 -10.50 25.34 -5.93
CA PHE A 263 -9.37 25.93 -6.62
C PHE A 263 -9.79 26.81 -7.79
N SER A 264 -10.74 26.34 -8.58
CA SER A 264 -11.31 27.12 -9.69
C SER A 264 -12.00 28.39 -9.24
N ILE A 265 -12.70 28.35 -8.10
CA ILE A 265 -13.34 29.53 -7.51
C ILE A 265 -12.30 30.54 -7.01
N VAL A 266 -11.24 30.05 -6.36
CA VAL A 266 -10.16 30.90 -5.79
C VAL A 266 -9.37 31.62 -6.89
N PHE A 267 -9.00 30.88 -7.94
CA PHE A 267 -8.11 31.39 -8.97
C PHE A 267 -8.83 31.91 -10.21
N SER A 268 -10.18 31.93 -10.21
CA SER A 268 -11.02 32.38 -11.33
C SER A 268 -10.65 31.75 -12.68
N SER A 269 -10.15 30.52 -12.64
CA SER A 269 -9.70 29.79 -13.83
C SER A 269 -10.86 29.06 -14.49
N GLY A 270 -11.47 29.68 -15.48
CA GLY A 270 -12.46 29.05 -16.37
C GLY A 270 -13.90 29.02 -15.85
N ASN A 271 -14.75 28.25 -16.51
CA ASN A 271 -16.18 28.15 -16.21
C ASN A 271 -16.39 27.22 -15.00
N ILE A 272 -16.95 27.70 -13.90
CA ILE A 272 -17.15 26.96 -12.63
C ILE A 272 -17.87 25.62 -12.88
N SER A 273 -18.86 25.58 -13.79
CA SER A 273 -19.58 24.35 -14.13
C SER A 273 -18.67 23.28 -14.76
N ASN A 274 -17.75 23.68 -15.64
CA ASN A 274 -16.80 22.75 -16.26
C ASN A 274 -15.80 22.20 -15.24
N ASN A 275 -15.39 23.02 -14.29
CA ASN A 275 -14.40 22.63 -13.28
C ASN A 275 -14.99 21.70 -12.20
N ILE A 276 -16.29 21.77 -11.94
CA ILE A 276 -17.01 20.80 -11.08
C ILE A 276 -17.29 19.51 -11.85
N LEU A 277 -17.61 19.60 -13.16
CA LEU A 277 -17.99 18.44 -13.95
C LEU A 277 -16.78 17.64 -14.45
N SER A 278 -15.62 18.27 -14.64
CA SER A 278 -14.43 17.59 -15.16
C SER A 278 -13.95 16.43 -14.29
N PRO A 279 -13.83 16.50 -12.95
CA PRO A 279 -13.45 15.34 -12.14
C PRO A 279 -14.44 14.18 -12.19
N LEU A 280 -15.74 14.48 -12.31
CA LEU A 280 -16.78 13.45 -12.46
C LEU A 280 -16.70 12.76 -13.83
N ARG A 281 -16.48 13.54 -14.87
CA ARG A 281 -16.22 13.01 -16.23
C ARG A 281 -14.96 12.12 -16.23
N ASP A 282 -13.88 12.61 -15.65
CA ASP A 282 -12.61 11.91 -15.59
C ASP A 282 -12.73 10.61 -14.76
N ALA A 283 -13.47 10.64 -13.65
CA ALA A 283 -13.82 9.45 -12.90
C ALA A 283 -14.62 8.45 -13.74
N GLY A 284 -15.63 8.91 -14.49
CA GLY A 284 -16.39 8.06 -15.41
C GLY A 284 -15.54 7.43 -16.50
N LEU A 285 -14.65 8.20 -17.11
CA LEU A 285 -13.68 7.71 -18.10
C LEU A 285 -12.69 6.71 -17.48
N GLY A 286 -12.23 6.96 -16.26
CA GLY A 286 -11.36 6.04 -15.51
C GLY A 286 -12.05 4.70 -15.24
N VAL A 287 -13.31 4.72 -14.81
CA VAL A 287 -14.09 3.48 -14.60
C VAL A 287 -14.27 2.73 -15.92
N LEU A 288 -14.68 3.42 -16.98
CA LEU A 288 -14.93 2.80 -18.29
C LEU A 288 -13.66 2.17 -18.87
N SER A 289 -12.56 2.91 -18.89
CA SER A 289 -11.26 2.39 -19.34
C SER A 289 -10.78 1.23 -18.44
N GLY A 290 -10.96 1.32 -17.13
CA GLY A 290 -10.65 0.25 -16.18
C GLY A 290 -11.46 -1.02 -16.43
N ILE A 291 -12.73 -0.91 -16.81
CA ILE A 291 -13.57 -2.06 -17.19
C ILE A 291 -13.02 -2.72 -18.46
N VAL A 292 -12.76 -1.94 -19.51
CA VAL A 292 -12.27 -2.47 -20.79
C VAL A 292 -10.92 -3.16 -20.61
N LEU A 293 -9.96 -2.47 -20.01
CA LEU A 293 -8.62 -3.00 -19.76
C LEU A 293 -8.63 -4.17 -18.76
N GLY A 294 -9.49 -4.11 -17.75
CA GLY A 294 -9.67 -5.19 -16.77
C GLY A 294 -10.27 -6.45 -17.37
N MET A 295 -11.23 -6.32 -18.29
CA MET A 295 -11.74 -7.46 -19.06
C MET A 295 -10.66 -8.06 -19.96
N PHE A 296 -9.84 -7.24 -20.59
CA PHE A 296 -8.68 -7.71 -21.33
C PHE A 296 -7.71 -8.49 -20.44
N ALA A 297 -7.26 -7.90 -19.33
CA ALA A 297 -6.33 -8.52 -18.38
C ALA A 297 -6.90 -9.79 -17.71
N ARG A 298 -8.23 -9.91 -17.59
CA ARG A 298 -8.91 -11.10 -17.09
C ARG A 298 -8.72 -12.31 -18.01
N HIS A 299 -8.72 -12.12 -19.34
CA HIS A 299 -8.63 -13.18 -20.33
C HIS A 299 -7.21 -13.43 -20.82
N PHE A 300 -6.38 -12.37 -20.82
CA PHE A 300 -4.99 -12.42 -21.27
C PHE A 300 -4.01 -12.11 -20.13
N PRO A 301 -2.89 -12.83 -20.01
CA PRO A 301 -2.48 -14.05 -20.75
C PRO A 301 -3.38 -15.26 -20.42
N SER A 302 -3.58 -16.14 -21.41
CA SER A 302 -4.37 -17.37 -21.24
C SER A 302 -3.63 -18.40 -20.39
N SER A 303 -4.39 -19.36 -19.84
CA SER A 303 -3.90 -20.29 -18.80
C SER A 303 -2.90 -21.34 -19.30
N ASP A 304 -2.67 -21.41 -20.61
CA ASP A 304 -1.75 -22.33 -21.29
C ASP A 304 -0.27 -21.85 -21.28
N GLN A 305 -0.02 -20.62 -20.77
CA GLN A 305 1.31 -20.04 -20.82
C GLN A 305 2.14 -20.37 -19.56
N GLU A 306 3.43 -20.65 -19.79
CA GLU A 306 4.41 -20.81 -18.69
C GLU A 306 4.64 -19.48 -17.96
N ASN A 307 4.94 -19.56 -16.65
CA ASN A 307 5.16 -18.41 -15.76
C ASN A 307 4.01 -17.38 -15.80
N LEU A 308 2.78 -17.88 -15.85
CA LEU A 308 1.56 -17.11 -16.00
C LEU A 308 1.43 -15.99 -14.95
N GLU A 309 1.79 -16.28 -13.69
CA GLU A 309 1.69 -15.31 -12.59
C GLU A 309 2.59 -14.10 -12.81
N VAL A 310 3.81 -14.33 -13.29
CA VAL A 310 4.78 -13.26 -13.58
C VAL A 310 4.28 -12.41 -14.75
N LYS A 311 3.81 -13.06 -15.82
CA LYS A 311 3.27 -12.36 -17.00
C LYS A 311 2.05 -11.51 -16.64
N ARG A 312 1.12 -12.04 -15.83
CA ARG A 312 -0.06 -11.32 -15.33
C ARG A 312 0.33 -10.13 -14.43
N ALA A 313 1.29 -10.33 -13.52
CA ALA A 313 1.79 -9.27 -12.66
C ALA A 313 2.44 -8.13 -13.47
N PHE A 314 3.29 -8.49 -14.44
CA PHE A 314 3.94 -7.50 -15.32
C PHE A 314 2.92 -6.75 -16.18
N LEU A 315 1.97 -7.48 -16.79
CA LEU A 315 0.96 -6.87 -17.64
C LEU A 315 0.10 -5.88 -16.86
N ILE A 316 -0.42 -6.29 -15.70
CA ILE A 316 -1.28 -5.42 -14.89
C ILE A 316 -0.53 -4.19 -14.38
N LEU A 317 0.71 -4.35 -13.91
CA LEU A 317 1.54 -3.23 -13.47
C LEU A 317 1.81 -2.26 -14.60
N SER A 318 2.23 -2.76 -15.77
CA SER A 318 2.52 -1.92 -16.95
C SER A 318 1.29 -1.15 -17.41
N MET A 319 0.13 -1.81 -17.50
CA MET A 319 -1.13 -1.16 -17.89
C MET A 319 -1.55 -0.09 -16.87
N CYS A 320 -1.45 -0.37 -15.57
CA CYS A 320 -1.83 0.56 -14.52
C CYS A 320 -0.89 1.76 -14.43
N ILE A 321 0.43 1.54 -14.50
CA ILE A 321 1.42 2.63 -14.53
C ILE A 321 1.20 3.51 -15.77
N SER A 322 0.99 2.90 -16.95
CA SER A 322 0.69 3.64 -18.18
C SER A 322 -0.61 4.43 -18.08
N ALA A 323 -1.65 3.88 -17.45
CA ALA A 323 -2.91 4.57 -17.23
C ALA A 323 -2.75 5.78 -16.31
N VAL A 324 -2.02 5.65 -15.19
CA VAL A 324 -1.80 6.76 -14.25
C VAL A 324 -0.90 7.83 -14.85
N LEU A 325 0.27 7.49 -15.38
CA LEU A 325 1.17 8.48 -15.97
C LEU A 325 0.56 9.11 -17.22
N GLY A 326 -0.16 8.34 -18.04
CA GLY A 326 -0.89 8.85 -19.19
C GLY A 326 -2.01 9.81 -18.80
N SER A 327 -2.80 9.50 -17.76
CA SER A 327 -3.85 10.38 -17.28
C SER A 327 -3.32 11.73 -16.81
N HIS A 328 -2.17 11.76 -16.14
CA HIS A 328 -1.50 13.01 -15.76
C HIS A 328 -1.10 13.83 -16.99
N LYS A 329 -0.57 13.19 -18.02
CA LYS A 329 -0.17 13.86 -19.26
C LYS A 329 -1.35 14.50 -20.01
N PHE A 330 -2.56 13.94 -19.84
CA PHE A 330 -3.79 14.47 -20.42
C PHE A 330 -4.58 15.36 -19.46
N ASN A 331 -4.04 15.75 -18.30
CA ASN A 331 -4.71 16.53 -17.24
C ASN A 331 -6.00 15.88 -16.73
N MET A 332 -6.07 14.55 -16.72
CA MET A 332 -7.18 13.76 -16.19
C MET A 332 -6.76 13.03 -14.91
N ASN A 333 -6.29 13.76 -13.90
CA ASN A 333 -5.61 13.21 -12.72
C ASN A 333 -6.43 12.18 -11.94
N THR A 334 -7.75 12.30 -11.94
CA THR A 334 -8.65 11.38 -11.22
C THR A 334 -8.86 10.06 -11.98
N ALA A 335 -8.73 10.08 -13.31
CA ALA A 335 -9.04 8.92 -14.17
C ALA A 335 -8.06 7.75 -13.95
N GLY A 336 -6.76 8.03 -13.84
CA GLY A 336 -5.72 7.00 -13.77
C GLY A 336 -5.81 6.12 -12.53
N GLY A 337 -6.00 6.72 -11.37
CA GLY A 337 -6.15 5.99 -10.11
C GLY A 337 -7.38 5.09 -10.10
N LEU A 338 -8.51 5.61 -10.57
CA LEU A 338 -9.75 4.86 -10.64
C LEU A 338 -9.69 3.74 -11.68
N CYS A 339 -9.10 4.02 -12.84
CA CYS A 339 -8.81 3.01 -13.87
C CYS A 339 -8.00 1.86 -13.27
N THR A 340 -6.93 2.15 -12.54
CA THR A 340 -6.06 1.17 -11.88
C THR A 340 -6.84 0.28 -10.91
N LEU A 341 -7.66 0.88 -10.06
CA LEU A 341 -8.45 0.14 -9.07
C LEU A 341 -9.46 -0.81 -9.74
N VAL A 342 -10.23 -0.29 -10.71
CA VAL A 342 -11.26 -1.06 -11.43
C VAL A 342 -10.65 -2.13 -12.30
N LEU A 343 -9.57 -1.83 -13.04
CA LEU A 343 -8.82 -2.77 -13.85
C LEU A 343 -8.34 -3.96 -13.01
N SER A 344 -7.67 -3.67 -11.89
CA SER A 344 -7.11 -4.69 -10.99
C SER A 344 -8.20 -5.53 -10.34
N PHE A 345 -9.32 -4.93 -9.96
CA PHE A 345 -10.47 -5.62 -9.41
C PHE A 345 -11.06 -6.61 -10.42
N ILE A 346 -11.35 -6.15 -11.65
CA ILE A 346 -11.97 -7.00 -12.70
C ILE A 346 -11.01 -8.10 -13.14
N ALA A 347 -9.73 -7.82 -13.33
CA ALA A 347 -8.72 -8.83 -13.63
C ALA A 347 -8.66 -9.90 -12.53
N GLY A 348 -8.64 -9.47 -11.27
CA GLY A 348 -8.61 -10.35 -10.09
C GLY A 348 -9.81 -11.28 -9.95
N THR A 349 -10.99 -10.89 -10.45
CA THR A 349 -12.18 -11.77 -10.43
C THR A 349 -12.06 -12.97 -11.38
N GLY A 350 -11.20 -12.89 -12.38
CA GLY A 350 -10.94 -13.99 -13.33
C GLY A 350 -9.80 -14.94 -12.92
N TRP A 351 -8.99 -14.58 -11.92
CA TRP A 351 -7.76 -15.29 -11.55
C TRP A 351 -7.91 -16.08 -10.25
N SER A 352 -8.68 -17.16 -10.24
CA SER A 352 -9.05 -17.89 -9.01
C SER A 352 -7.85 -18.28 -8.13
N LYS A 353 -6.99 -19.19 -8.60
CA LYS A 353 -5.83 -19.71 -7.83
C LYS A 353 -4.57 -18.86 -7.98
N GLU A 354 -4.37 -18.29 -9.16
CA GLU A 354 -3.18 -17.48 -9.48
C GLU A 354 -3.22 -16.09 -8.83
N LYS A 355 -4.40 -15.58 -8.48
CA LYS A 355 -4.58 -14.26 -7.83
C LYS A 355 -3.63 -14.06 -6.65
N VAL A 356 -3.52 -15.04 -5.76
CA VAL A 356 -2.67 -14.96 -4.56
C VAL A 356 -1.18 -14.87 -4.93
N ARG A 357 -0.76 -15.60 -5.98
CA ARG A 357 0.63 -15.57 -6.44
C ARG A 357 0.97 -14.23 -7.09
N VAL A 358 0.05 -13.69 -7.92
CA VAL A 358 0.19 -12.35 -8.51
C VAL A 358 0.26 -11.28 -7.41
N GLN A 359 -0.60 -11.37 -6.39
CA GLN A 359 -0.56 -10.45 -5.23
C GLN A 359 0.79 -10.49 -4.50
N LYS A 360 1.43 -11.66 -4.36
CA LYS A 360 2.77 -11.77 -3.76
C LYS A 360 3.84 -11.07 -4.59
N ILE A 361 3.82 -11.23 -5.92
CA ILE A 361 4.78 -10.55 -6.82
C ILE A 361 4.62 -9.03 -6.72
N ILE A 362 3.39 -8.53 -6.76
CA ILE A 362 3.11 -7.10 -6.61
C ILE A 362 3.45 -6.62 -5.18
N GLY A 363 3.33 -7.51 -4.18
CA GLY A 363 3.80 -7.26 -2.83
C GLY A 363 5.30 -6.95 -2.76
N ILE A 364 6.14 -7.72 -3.47
CA ILE A 364 7.58 -7.46 -3.57
C ILE A 364 7.86 -6.09 -4.20
N ALA A 365 7.14 -5.74 -5.28
CA ALA A 365 7.25 -4.42 -5.87
C ALA A 365 6.88 -3.31 -4.86
N TRP A 366 5.83 -3.51 -4.06
CA TRP A 366 5.47 -2.58 -3.00
C TRP A 366 6.56 -2.43 -1.93
N ASP A 367 7.17 -3.52 -1.50
CA ASP A 367 8.23 -3.50 -0.48
C ASP A 367 9.45 -2.66 -0.92
N ILE A 368 9.70 -2.58 -2.25
CA ILE A 368 10.73 -1.73 -2.84
C ILE A 368 10.27 -0.27 -2.92
N PHE A 369 9.04 -0.02 -3.36
CA PHE A 369 8.54 1.34 -3.58
C PHE A 369 8.03 2.03 -2.32
N GLN A 370 7.71 1.30 -1.27
CA GLN A 370 7.24 1.83 0.01
C GLN A 370 8.25 2.79 0.67
N PRO A 371 9.55 2.44 0.84
CA PRO A 371 10.55 3.37 1.36
C PRO A 371 10.75 4.61 0.48
N VAL A 372 10.67 4.45 -0.84
CA VAL A 372 10.73 5.57 -1.79
C VAL A 372 9.58 6.54 -1.55
N LEU A 373 8.35 6.02 -1.50
CA LEU A 373 7.15 6.85 -1.30
C LEU A 373 7.22 7.65 0.01
N PHE A 374 7.41 6.96 1.14
CA PHE A 374 7.39 7.61 2.44
C PHE A 374 8.62 8.47 2.68
N GLY A 375 9.78 8.10 2.15
CA GLY A 375 10.98 8.92 2.17
C GLY A 375 10.82 10.21 1.38
N LEU A 376 10.27 10.16 0.17
CA LEU A 376 9.98 11.34 -0.65
C LEU A 376 8.93 12.25 0.00
N VAL A 377 7.84 11.69 0.53
CA VAL A 377 6.82 12.47 1.25
C VAL A 377 7.42 13.16 2.47
N GLY A 378 8.29 12.49 3.24
CA GLY A 378 9.00 13.10 4.35
C GLY A 378 9.93 14.23 3.92
N ALA A 379 10.63 14.06 2.79
CA ALA A 379 11.57 15.05 2.24
C ALA A 379 10.89 16.31 1.67
N GLU A 380 9.57 16.33 1.49
CA GLU A 380 8.87 17.55 1.10
C GLU A 380 8.67 18.56 2.23
N VAL A 381 8.73 18.10 3.47
CA VAL A 381 8.50 18.95 4.65
C VAL A 381 9.77 19.70 5.01
N SER A 382 9.81 21.01 4.72
CA SER A 382 10.92 21.90 5.11
C SER A 382 10.54 22.74 6.33
N VAL A 383 11.33 22.62 7.40
CA VAL A 383 11.15 23.44 8.63
C VAL A 383 11.39 24.92 8.37
N ALA A 384 12.29 25.24 7.44
CA ALA A 384 12.59 26.64 7.10
C ALA A 384 11.38 27.38 6.49
N SER A 385 10.46 26.67 5.86
CA SER A 385 9.22 27.24 5.30
C SER A 385 8.12 27.42 6.34
N LEU A 386 8.25 26.85 7.53
CA LEU A 386 7.24 26.86 8.58
C LEU A 386 7.43 28.07 9.50
N LYS A 387 6.44 28.98 9.51
CA LYS A 387 6.41 30.09 10.47
C LYS A 387 5.97 29.57 11.85
N SER A 388 6.78 29.74 12.87
CA SER A 388 6.55 29.23 14.23
C SER A 388 5.15 29.58 14.80
N ASN A 389 4.68 30.80 14.56
CA ASN A 389 3.39 31.27 15.10
C ASN A 389 2.16 30.58 14.46
N VAL A 390 2.32 29.99 13.26
CA VAL A 390 1.22 29.35 12.52
C VAL A 390 1.11 27.85 12.83
N ILE A 391 2.22 27.23 13.23
CA ILE A 391 2.28 25.77 13.44
C ILE A 391 1.27 25.30 14.49
N GLY A 392 1.24 25.96 15.66
CA GLY A 392 0.35 25.57 16.75
C GLY A 392 -1.13 25.65 16.36
N VAL A 393 -1.51 26.74 15.69
CA VAL A 393 -2.88 26.96 15.22
C VAL A 393 -3.26 25.96 14.13
N SER A 394 -2.33 25.68 13.20
CA SER A 394 -2.56 24.67 12.13
C SER A 394 -2.73 23.27 12.68
N VAL A 395 -1.86 22.85 13.62
CA VAL A 395 -1.97 21.54 14.28
C VAL A 395 -3.27 21.46 15.07
N GLY A 396 -3.66 22.51 15.79
CA GLY A 396 -4.93 22.58 16.51
C GLY A 396 -6.13 22.46 15.58
N THR A 397 -6.12 23.17 14.43
CA THR A 397 -7.18 23.12 13.43
C THR A 397 -7.35 21.71 12.85
N VAL A 398 -6.24 21.09 12.42
CA VAL A 398 -6.27 19.74 11.85
C VAL A 398 -6.70 18.70 12.90
N SER A 399 -6.20 18.80 14.14
CA SER A 399 -6.57 17.88 15.22
C SER A 399 -8.05 17.96 15.57
N LEU A 400 -8.62 19.17 15.65
CA LEU A 400 -10.04 19.37 15.95
C LEU A 400 -10.93 18.87 14.79
N ALA A 401 -10.58 19.16 13.56
CA ALA A 401 -11.28 18.66 12.38
C ALA A 401 -11.26 17.13 12.30
N LEU A 402 -10.11 16.52 12.63
CA LEU A 402 -9.96 15.07 12.70
C LEU A 402 -10.84 14.43 13.79
N LEU A 403 -10.95 15.05 14.95
CA LEU A 403 -11.87 14.59 16.01
C LEU A 403 -13.33 14.65 15.54
N VAL A 404 -13.73 15.70 14.84
CA VAL A 404 -15.07 15.80 14.25
C VAL A 404 -15.28 14.69 13.22
N ARG A 405 -14.32 14.42 12.35
CA ARG A 405 -14.38 13.34 11.35
C ARG A 405 -14.54 11.97 12.02
N ILE A 406 -13.71 11.62 13.00
CA ILE A 406 -13.77 10.33 13.71
C ILE A 406 -15.14 10.17 14.38
N SER A 407 -15.60 11.19 15.08
CA SER A 407 -16.90 11.19 15.78
C SER A 407 -18.07 11.02 14.79
N PHE A 408 -18.04 11.75 13.68
CA PHE A 408 -19.05 11.63 12.64
C PHE A 408 -19.04 10.26 11.96
N THR A 409 -17.86 9.72 11.66
CA THR A 409 -17.71 8.38 11.10
C THR A 409 -18.29 7.31 12.03
N PHE A 410 -18.04 7.42 13.31
CA PHE A 410 -18.60 6.51 14.32
C PHE A 410 -20.15 6.57 14.33
N VAL A 411 -20.72 7.77 14.35
CA VAL A 411 -22.18 7.96 14.29
C VAL A 411 -22.76 7.41 12.98
N LEU A 412 -22.10 7.66 11.85
CA LEU A 412 -22.53 7.21 10.53
C LEU A 412 -22.56 5.69 10.43
N MET A 413 -21.62 5.00 11.08
CA MET A 413 -21.56 3.54 11.12
C MET A 413 -22.58 2.91 12.08
N SER A 414 -23.26 3.70 12.91
CA SER A 414 -24.28 3.18 13.82
C SER A 414 -25.49 2.60 13.08
N CYS A 415 -25.76 3.07 11.86
CA CYS A 415 -26.83 2.57 10.99
C CYS A 415 -26.38 1.49 10.00
N ALA A 416 -25.19 0.88 10.18
CA ALA A 416 -24.60 -0.06 9.22
C ALA A 416 -24.56 -1.53 9.71
N GLY A 417 -25.12 -1.83 10.89
CA GLY A 417 -25.19 -3.19 11.44
C GLY A 417 -23.89 -3.70 12.07
N PHE A 418 -22.89 -2.83 12.29
CA PHE A 418 -21.63 -3.17 12.93
C PHE A 418 -21.72 -3.13 14.46
N ASN A 419 -20.94 -3.99 15.14
CA ASN A 419 -20.80 -3.99 16.59
C ASN A 419 -20.04 -2.75 17.06
N PHE A 420 -20.13 -2.43 18.35
CA PHE A 420 -19.48 -1.24 18.95
C PHE A 420 -17.97 -1.20 18.67
N LYS A 421 -17.25 -2.32 18.85
CA LYS A 421 -15.80 -2.43 18.59
C LYS A 421 -15.46 -2.22 17.10
N GLU A 422 -16.30 -2.75 16.21
CA GLU A 422 -16.15 -2.60 14.77
C GLU A 422 -16.35 -1.15 14.32
N LYS A 423 -17.33 -0.44 14.91
CA LYS A 423 -17.57 0.98 14.65
C LYS A 423 -16.37 1.84 15.06
N ILE A 424 -15.81 1.59 16.25
CA ILE A 424 -14.60 2.27 16.71
C ILE A 424 -13.44 1.98 15.76
N PHE A 425 -13.26 0.71 15.37
CA PHE A 425 -12.19 0.33 14.46
C PHE A 425 -12.32 1.03 13.10
N ILE A 426 -13.51 1.05 12.49
CA ILE A 426 -13.77 1.74 11.23
C ILE A 426 -13.53 3.25 11.39
N ALA A 427 -14.00 3.87 12.47
CA ALA A 427 -13.81 5.29 12.71
C ALA A 427 -12.32 5.66 12.88
N LEU A 428 -11.55 4.87 13.62
CA LEU A 428 -10.11 5.08 13.79
C LEU A 428 -9.32 4.76 12.51
N SER A 429 -9.79 3.84 11.69
CA SER A 429 -9.16 3.55 10.41
C SER A 429 -9.27 4.72 9.41
N TRP A 430 -10.12 5.70 9.68
CA TRP A 430 -10.27 6.95 8.93
C TRP A 430 -9.36 8.09 9.41
N MET A 431 -8.48 7.79 10.37
CA MET A 431 -7.52 8.77 10.92
C MET A 431 -6.32 9.06 10.00
N PRO A 432 -5.72 8.08 9.25
CA PRO A 432 -4.57 8.35 8.41
C PRO A 432 -4.90 9.35 7.31
N LYS A 433 -4.07 10.41 7.21
CA LYS A 433 -4.26 11.51 6.26
C LYS A 433 -3.39 11.35 5.02
N ALA A 434 -3.98 11.67 3.87
CA ALA A 434 -3.25 12.03 2.67
C ALA A 434 -3.42 13.53 2.43
N THR A 435 -2.45 14.13 1.77
CA THR A 435 -2.63 15.47 1.20
C THR A 435 -3.02 15.31 -0.26
N VAL A 436 -4.06 16.02 -0.71
CA VAL A 436 -4.35 16.14 -2.13
C VAL A 436 -3.17 16.85 -2.76
N GLN A 437 -2.36 16.12 -3.53
CA GLN A 437 -1.21 16.68 -4.20
C GLN A 437 -1.69 17.31 -5.52
N TYR A 438 -1.49 18.61 -5.62
CA TYR A 438 -1.62 19.30 -6.90
C TYR A 438 -0.32 19.11 -7.69
N PRO A 439 -0.38 18.77 -8.99
CA PRO A 439 0.80 18.62 -9.84
C PRO A 439 1.58 19.92 -10.02
#